data_6d9dbdc4f3079addb31924ab1d2f7735
#
_entry.id   6d9dbdc4f3079addb31924ab1d2f7735
#
_cell.length_a   1.000
_cell.length_b   1.000
_cell.length_c   1.000
_cell.angle_alpha   90.00
_cell.angle_beta   90.00
_cell.angle_gamma   90.00
#
_symmetry.space_group_name_H-M   'P 1'
#
loop_
_entity.id
_entity.type
_entity.pdbx_description
1 polymer ?
#
loop_
_entity_poly.entity_id
_entity_poly.type
_entity_poly.pdbx_seq_one_letter_code
_entity_poly.pdbx_strand_id
1 'polypeptide(L)'
;LSHTLKLNIEANPKVAEASQQIIVLQADETRFGLIVDSVLDTEEIVVKPLGKELKGINVFAGATIMGDGRVALILDIAGLAQHSNASSKAEERPVRSPILGNNDVPNDAKESFLLFTTDANGTVMALPLGLISRLEKFAPEQFESTGSTRVAQYRGEIMPLIEMFAQTGPNGVPVDTVPVIVYDEDGRRAGVTVNEILDVVEEAIRIDRRNAYNGVLGTAIIQGRVTEIMDIRGLIETHFPWFFAGQAA
;
A
#
# COMPACT_ATOMS: atom_id res chain seq x y z
N LEU A 1 6.68 -20.51 -8.09
CA LEU A 1 8.03 -21.04 -8.42
C LEU A 1 8.10 -22.55 -8.23
N SER A 2 7.71 -23.12 -7.08
CA SER A 2 7.73 -24.57 -6.85
C SER A 2 6.93 -25.37 -7.87
N HIS A 3 5.78 -24.85 -8.31
CA HIS A 3 4.92 -25.49 -9.31
C HIS A 3 5.52 -25.44 -10.72
N THR A 4 6.21 -24.36 -11.06
CA THR A 4 6.86 -24.18 -12.37
C THR A 4 8.11 -25.02 -12.50
N LEU A 5 8.83 -25.22 -11.40
CA LEU A 5 10.04 -26.06 -11.36
C LEU A 5 9.72 -27.54 -11.09
N LYS A 6 8.43 -27.91 -10.92
CA LYS A 6 7.99 -29.26 -10.53
C LYS A 6 8.72 -29.79 -9.28
N LEU A 7 9.07 -28.89 -8.39
CA LEU A 7 9.66 -29.25 -7.11
C LEU A 7 8.53 -29.77 -6.19
N ASN A 8 8.67 -30.98 -5.73
CA ASN A 8 7.76 -31.59 -4.76
C ASN A 8 8.17 -31.06 -3.37
N ILE A 9 7.68 -29.88 -3.00
CA ILE A 9 7.90 -29.33 -1.66
C ILE A 9 6.75 -29.85 -0.81
N GLU A 10 7.04 -30.82 0.05
CA GLU A 10 6.12 -31.20 1.12
C GLU A 10 5.85 -29.95 1.98
N ALA A 11 4.58 -29.53 2.03
CA ALA A 11 4.17 -28.41 2.87
C ALA A 11 4.52 -28.75 4.32
N ASN A 12 5.51 -28.09 4.87
CA ASN A 12 5.85 -28.22 6.28
C ASN A 12 4.78 -27.49 7.09
N PRO A 13 3.94 -28.18 7.86
CA PRO A 13 2.82 -27.57 8.58
C PRO A 13 3.24 -26.61 9.71
N LYS A 14 4.54 -26.44 9.96
CA LYS A 14 5.09 -25.50 10.95
C LYS A 14 5.31 -24.08 10.42
N VAL A 15 5.03 -23.80 9.13
CA VAL A 15 5.24 -22.45 8.52
C VAL A 15 4.02 -21.54 8.70
N ALA A 16 2.95 -22.00 9.31
CA ALA A 16 1.69 -21.25 9.42
C ALA A 16 1.72 -20.05 10.41
N GLU A 17 2.80 -19.85 11.18
CA GLU A 17 2.93 -18.75 12.14
C GLU A 17 4.15 -17.83 11.90
N ALA A 18 4.93 -18.05 10.85
CA ALA A 18 6.02 -17.14 10.51
C ALA A 18 5.46 -15.97 9.69
N SER A 19 5.78 -14.73 10.08
CA SER A 19 5.45 -13.53 9.30
C SER A 19 6.00 -13.68 7.88
N GLN A 20 5.13 -13.74 6.88
CA GLN A 20 5.52 -13.82 5.48
C GLN A 20 6.04 -12.45 5.04
N GLN A 21 7.20 -12.43 4.39
CA GLN A 21 7.74 -11.21 3.82
C GLN A 21 7.30 -11.10 2.34
N ILE A 22 6.87 -9.92 1.94
CA ILE A 22 6.43 -9.65 0.57
C ILE A 22 7.33 -8.59 -0.03
N ILE A 23 7.96 -8.92 -1.16
CA ILE A 23 8.70 -7.95 -1.97
C ILE A 23 7.76 -7.47 -3.07
N VAL A 24 7.51 -6.16 -3.11
CA VAL A 24 6.73 -5.55 -4.19
C VAL A 24 7.64 -5.31 -5.38
N LEU A 25 7.31 -5.95 -6.50
CA LEU A 25 8.02 -5.86 -7.77
C LEU A 25 7.21 -5.06 -8.78
N GLN A 26 7.91 -4.33 -9.66
CA GLN A 26 7.31 -3.61 -10.77
C GLN A 26 7.96 -4.06 -12.08
N ALA A 27 7.11 -4.53 -13.00
CA ALA A 27 7.50 -4.82 -14.39
C ALA A 27 6.64 -3.95 -15.31
N ASP A 28 7.28 -2.99 -15.98
CA ASP A 28 6.59 -1.96 -16.77
C ASP A 28 5.51 -1.24 -15.93
N GLU A 29 4.23 -1.35 -16.31
CA GLU A 29 3.10 -0.77 -15.59
C GLU A 29 2.46 -1.73 -14.57
N THR A 30 2.92 -2.98 -14.53
CA THR A 30 2.34 -4.02 -13.66
C THR A 30 3.10 -4.12 -12.35
N ARG A 31 2.40 -4.00 -11.21
CA ARG A 31 2.95 -4.25 -9.88
C ARG A 31 2.40 -5.56 -9.33
N PHE A 32 3.28 -6.36 -8.71
CA PHE A 32 2.86 -7.59 -8.05
C PHE A 32 3.76 -7.89 -6.85
N GLY A 33 3.22 -8.66 -5.89
CA GLY A 33 3.94 -9.09 -4.70
C GLY A 33 4.58 -10.47 -4.89
N LEU A 34 5.85 -10.60 -4.52
CA LEU A 34 6.53 -11.88 -4.40
C LEU A 34 6.67 -12.24 -2.93
N ILE A 35 6.03 -13.34 -2.51
CA ILE A 35 6.19 -13.87 -1.15
C ILE A 35 7.53 -14.58 -1.07
N VAL A 36 8.34 -14.22 -0.07
CA VAL A 36 9.65 -14.77 0.19
C VAL A 36 9.78 -15.23 1.65
N ASP A 37 10.67 -16.16 1.90
CA ASP A 37 10.91 -16.65 3.26
C ASP A 37 11.66 -15.60 4.10
N SER A 38 12.62 -14.90 3.50
CA SER A 38 13.37 -13.82 4.14
C SER A 38 14.03 -12.88 3.12
N VAL A 39 14.17 -11.63 3.50
CA VAL A 39 15.02 -10.64 2.82
C VAL A 39 16.31 -10.56 3.62
N LEU A 40 17.45 -10.79 2.98
CA LEU A 40 18.75 -10.81 3.65
C LEU A 40 19.43 -9.44 3.55
N ASP A 41 20.09 -9.18 2.42
CA ASP A 41 20.86 -7.97 2.22
C ASP A 41 20.94 -7.63 0.72
N THR A 42 21.49 -6.44 0.44
CA THR A 42 21.79 -5.99 -0.92
C THR A 42 23.28 -6.23 -1.18
N GLU A 43 23.58 -6.94 -2.25
CA GLU A 43 24.96 -7.30 -2.63
C GLU A 43 25.23 -6.91 -4.08
N GLU A 44 26.44 -6.41 -4.34
CA GLU A 44 26.90 -6.15 -5.69
C GLU A 44 27.32 -7.45 -6.37
N ILE A 45 26.73 -7.77 -7.51
CA ILE A 45 26.88 -9.06 -8.16
C ILE A 45 27.38 -8.94 -9.60
N VAL A 46 28.06 -9.99 -10.06
CA VAL A 46 28.43 -10.18 -11.48
C VAL A 46 27.45 -11.17 -12.10
N VAL A 47 26.61 -10.68 -13.01
CA VAL A 47 25.63 -11.51 -13.70
C VAL A 47 26.29 -12.40 -14.74
N LYS A 48 26.05 -13.71 -14.67
CA LYS A 48 26.47 -14.71 -15.65
C LYS A 48 25.25 -15.24 -16.40
N PRO A 49 25.37 -15.48 -17.72
CA PRO A 49 24.28 -16.07 -18.51
C PRO A 49 24.00 -17.51 -18.05
N LEU A 50 22.73 -17.90 -18.15
CA LEU A 50 22.31 -19.27 -17.83
C LEU A 50 22.85 -20.29 -18.85
N GLY A 51 23.19 -21.47 -18.36
CA GLY A 51 23.48 -22.62 -19.19
C GLY A 51 22.29 -23.05 -20.06
N LYS A 52 22.56 -23.87 -21.07
CA LYS A 52 21.53 -24.31 -22.05
C LYS A 52 20.37 -25.05 -21.39
N GLU A 53 20.61 -25.70 -20.25
CA GLU A 53 19.64 -26.48 -19.50
C GLU A 53 18.58 -25.61 -18.81
N LEU A 54 18.91 -24.36 -18.48
CA LEU A 54 18.01 -23.40 -17.79
C LEU A 54 17.42 -22.36 -18.74
N LYS A 55 17.91 -22.25 -19.98
CA LYS A 55 17.43 -21.25 -20.95
C LYS A 55 15.94 -21.39 -21.34
N GLY A 56 15.32 -22.53 -21.06
CA GLY A 56 13.90 -22.79 -21.31
C GLY A 56 12.97 -22.33 -20.18
N ILE A 57 13.53 -21.79 -19.09
CA ILE A 57 12.77 -21.35 -17.91
C ILE A 57 12.77 -19.83 -17.85
N ASN A 58 11.73 -19.20 -18.39
CA ASN A 58 11.61 -17.75 -18.57
C ASN A 58 11.47 -16.93 -17.27
N VAL A 59 11.63 -17.57 -16.11
CA VAL A 59 11.55 -16.86 -14.81
C VAL A 59 12.93 -16.49 -14.26
N PHE A 60 14.01 -16.81 -14.96
CA PHE A 60 15.36 -16.49 -14.55
C PHE A 60 16.09 -15.64 -15.59
N ALA A 61 16.67 -14.53 -15.17
CA ALA A 61 17.48 -13.62 -16.00
C ALA A 61 18.94 -14.06 -16.09
N GLY A 62 19.44 -14.75 -15.06
CA GLY A 62 20.86 -15.12 -14.98
C GLY A 62 21.19 -15.88 -13.70
N ALA A 63 22.48 -16.04 -13.47
CA ALA A 63 23.03 -16.58 -12.24
C ALA A 63 24.20 -15.72 -11.76
N THR A 64 24.50 -15.78 -10.48
CA THR A 64 25.71 -15.16 -9.90
C THR A 64 26.35 -16.09 -8.88
N ILE A 65 27.58 -15.80 -8.53
CA ILE A 65 28.31 -16.45 -7.43
C ILE A 65 28.36 -15.41 -6.31
N MET A 66 27.73 -15.72 -5.19
CA MET A 66 27.72 -14.88 -3.99
C MET A 66 29.12 -14.82 -3.36
N GLY A 67 29.36 -13.84 -2.50
CA GLY A 67 30.63 -13.67 -1.79
C GLY A 67 31.09 -14.88 -0.97
N ASP A 68 30.13 -15.72 -0.54
CA ASP A 68 30.40 -16.99 0.17
C ASP A 68 30.66 -18.20 -0.76
N GLY A 69 30.70 -17.97 -2.08
CA GLY A 69 30.91 -18.99 -3.09
C GLY A 69 29.67 -19.77 -3.52
N ARG A 70 28.49 -19.50 -2.95
CA ARG A 70 27.22 -20.14 -3.38
C ARG A 70 26.73 -19.56 -4.69
N VAL A 71 26.12 -20.40 -5.51
CA VAL A 71 25.46 -19.96 -6.75
C VAL A 71 24.03 -19.53 -6.43
N ALA A 72 23.67 -18.32 -6.84
CA ALA A 72 22.31 -17.80 -6.76
C ALA A 72 21.74 -17.58 -8.18
N LEU A 73 20.44 -17.84 -8.34
CA LEU A 73 19.72 -17.56 -9.57
C LEU A 73 19.10 -16.17 -9.47
N ILE A 74 19.21 -15.40 -10.55
CA ILE A 74 18.61 -14.07 -10.65
C ILE A 74 17.25 -14.21 -11.32
N LEU A 75 16.21 -13.72 -10.66
CA LEU A 75 14.85 -13.78 -11.19
C LEU A 75 14.66 -12.74 -12.30
N ASP A 76 13.92 -13.12 -13.34
CA ASP A 76 13.41 -12.21 -14.36
C ASP A 76 12.03 -11.71 -13.96
N ILE A 77 11.95 -10.44 -13.59
CA ILE A 77 10.70 -9.82 -13.11
C ILE A 77 9.63 -9.81 -14.20
N ALA A 78 10.00 -9.52 -15.46
CA ALA A 78 9.08 -9.53 -16.58
C ALA A 78 8.57 -10.95 -16.89
N GLY A 79 9.47 -11.94 -16.89
CA GLY A 79 9.12 -13.34 -17.03
C GLY A 79 8.23 -13.86 -15.90
N LEU A 80 8.47 -13.42 -14.66
CA LEU A 80 7.60 -13.73 -13.51
C LEU A 80 6.21 -13.13 -13.66
N ALA A 81 6.09 -11.87 -14.09
CA ALA A 81 4.82 -11.20 -14.34
C ALA A 81 3.97 -11.95 -15.39
N GLN A 82 4.60 -12.38 -16.48
CA GLN A 82 3.95 -13.18 -17.52
C GLN A 82 3.49 -14.56 -17.01
N HIS A 83 4.32 -15.22 -16.21
CA HIS A 83 4.03 -16.55 -15.67
C HIS A 83 2.95 -16.55 -14.59
N SER A 84 2.84 -15.49 -13.82
CA SER A 84 1.84 -15.36 -12.74
C SER A 84 0.46 -14.95 -13.23
N ASN A 85 0.23 -14.82 -14.57
CA ASN A 85 -0.95 -14.17 -15.13
C ASN A 85 -1.20 -12.74 -14.60
N ALA A 86 -0.21 -12.13 -13.98
CA ALA A 86 -0.30 -10.73 -13.55
C ALA A 86 -0.49 -9.80 -14.76
N SER A 87 -0.06 -10.23 -15.96
CA SER A 87 -0.32 -9.55 -17.23
C SER A 87 -1.64 -9.93 -17.89
N SER A 88 -2.30 -11.02 -17.49
CA SER A 88 -3.60 -11.36 -18.00
C SER A 88 -4.65 -10.59 -17.24
N LYS A 89 -5.03 -9.48 -17.81
CA LYS A 89 -6.13 -8.65 -17.35
C LYS A 89 -6.01 -8.21 -15.86
N ALA A 90 -5.04 -7.34 -15.53
CA ALA A 90 -5.57 -6.08 -15.11
C ALA A 90 -6.53 -5.68 -16.25
N GLU A 91 -7.78 -6.13 -16.21
CA GLU A 91 -8.82 -5.28 -16.71
C GLU A 91 -8.40 -3.93 -16.15
N GLU A 92 -8.13 -2.98 -17.06
CA GLU A 92 -8.37 -1.58 -16.78
C GLU A 92 -9.78 -1.55 -16.21
N ARG A 93 -9.90 -1.90 -14.95
CA ARG A 93 -10.94 -1.28 -14.17
C ARG A 93 -10.46 0.16 -14.22
N PRO A 94 -11.14 1.01 -15.02
CA PRO A 94 -10.93 2.43 -14.86
C PRO A 94 -10.96 2.58 -13.36
N VAL A 95 -10.02 3.37 -12.81
CA VAL A 95 -10.09 3.84 -11.45
C VAL A 95 -11.43 4.59 -11.41
N ARG A 96 -12.48 3.83 -11.35
CA ARG A 96 -13.79 4.29 -10.93
C ARG A 96 -13.48 4.61 -9.50
N SER A 97 -13.41 5.91 -9.25
CA SER A 97 -13.53 6.42 -7.89
C SER A 97 -14.54 5.50 -7.22
N PRO A 98 -14.12 4.59 -6.33
CA PRO A 98 -14.96 3.44 -6.02
C PRO A 98 -16.27 3.82 -5.32
N ILE A 99 -16.45 5.08 -4.95
CA ILE A 99 -17.53 5.48 -4.04
C ILE A 99 -18.24 6.79 -4.44
N LEU A 100 -17.99 7.34 -5.63
CA LEU A 100 -18.68 8.55 -6.11
C LEU A 100 -19.92 8.27 -7.02
N GLY A 101 -20.33 7.01 -7.14
CA GLY A 101 -21.57 6.64 -7.82
C GLY A 101 -22.76 6.76 -6.88
N ASN A 102 -23.66 7.71 -7.16
CA ASN A 102 -25.04 7.70 -6.67
C ASN A 102 -25.72 6.43 -7.16
N ASN A 103 -25.73 5.37 -6.35
CA ASN A 103 -26.74 4.32 -6.45
C ASN A 103 -26.62 3.37 -5.26
N ASP A 104 -27.72 3.14 -4.56
CA ASP A 104 -27.96 2.08 -3.57
C ASP A 104 -27.95 0.68 -4.24
N VAL A 105 -26.88 0.33 -4.94
CA VAL A 105 -26.70 -1.00 -5.48
C VAL A 105 -25.80 -1.78 -4.53
N PRO A 106 -26.23 -2.95 -4.05
CA PRO A 106 -25.38 -3.81 -3.24
C PRO A 106 -24.15 -4.20 -4.08
N ASN A 107 -23.01 -3.68 -3.71
CA ASN A 107 -21.77 -4.14 -4.30
C ASN A 107 -21.32 -5.38 -3.53
N ASP A 108 -21.68 -6.57 -4.02
CA ASP A 108 -21.24 -7.84 -3.45
C ASP A 108 -19.73 -8.10 -3.71
N ALA A 109 -19.04 -7.18 -4.39
CA ALA A 109 -17.61 -7.27 -4.60
C ALA A 109 -16.88 -6.93 -3.30
N LYS A 110 -16.00 -7.81 -2.86
CA LYS A 110 -15.09 -7.54 -1.74
C LYS A 110 -14.07 -6.49 -2.15
N GLU A 111 -13.80 -5.57 -1.25
CA GLU A 111 -12.80 -4.53 -1.40
C GLU A 111 -11.88 -4.55 -0.16
N SER A 112 -10.62 -4.19 -0.37
CA SER A 112 -9.63 -4.13 0.72
C SER A 112 -9.65 -2.76 1.36
N PHE A 113 -9.73 -2.73 2.69
CA PHE A 113 -9.75 -1.52 3.51
C PHE A 113 -8.58 -1.50 4.49
N LEU A 114 -7.90 -0.37 4.60
CA LEU A 114 -7.00 -0.08 5.70
C LEU A 114 -7.83 0.38 6.90
N LEU A 115 -7.64 -0.27 8.05
CA LEU A 115 -8.22 0.16 9.33
C LEU A 115 -7.16 0.92 10.14
N PHE A 116 -7.55 2.06 10.68
CA PHE A 116 -6.66 2.91 11.47
C PHE A 116 -7.45 3.75 12.48
N THR A 117 -6.73 4.37 13.42
CA THR A 117 -7.32 5.34 14.36
C THR A 117 -6.78 6.73 14.10
N THR A 118 -7.63 7.75 14.36
CA THR A 118 -7.27 9.17 14.21
C THR A 118 -7.13 9.88 15.55
N ASP A 119 -7.53 9.24 16.63
CA ASP A 119 -7.48 9.81 17.97
C ASP A 119 -7.01 8.80 19.02
N ALA A 120 -6.69 9.31 20.21
CA ALA A 120 -6.32 8.48 21.35
C ALA A 120 -7.51 7.72 21.97
N ASN A 121 -8.75 8.05 21.60
CA ASN A 121 -9.96 7.38 22.09
C ASN A 121 -10.25 6.10 21.31
N GLY A 122 -9.51 5.86 20.21
CA GLY A 122 -9.60 4.63 19.43
C GLY A 122 -10.77 4.61 18.45
N THR A 123 -11.23 5.78 17.99
CA THR A 123 -12.21 5.84 16.88
C THR A 123 -11.60 5.17 15.65
N VAL A 124 -12.22 4.08 15.22
CA VAL A 124 -11.72 3.31 14.07
C VAL A 124 -12.29 3.89 12.78
N MET A 125 -11.40 4.19 11.86
CA MET A 125 -11.72 4.60 10.50
C MET A 125 -11.22 3.57 9.49
N ALA A 126 -11.83 3.56 8.32
CA ALA A 126 -11.42 2.73 7.20
C ALA A 126 -11.23 3.58 5.95
N LEU A 127 -10.24 3.21 5.14
CA LEU A 127 -9.98 3.80 3.85
C LEU A 127 -9.76 2.69 2.82
N PRO A 128 -10.40 2.75 1.63
CA PRO A 128 -10.12 1.80 0.54
C PRO A 128 -8.63 1.77 0.21
N LEU A 129 -8.05 0.58 0.22
CA LEU A 129 -6.61 0.40 0.02
C LEU A 129 -6.16 0.89 -1.36
N GLY A 130 -7.05 0.82 -2.37
CA GLY A 130 -6.80 1.33 -3.71
C GLY A 130 -6.59 2.84 -3.82
N LEU A 131 -6.96 3.61 -2.78
CA LEU A 131 -6.73 5.06 -2.69
C LEU A 131 -5.41 5.41 -2.01
N ILE A 132 -4.70 4.42 -1.46
CA ILE A 132 -3.46 4.61 -0.72
C ILE A 132 -2.28 4.34 -1.64
N SER A 133 -1.44 5.34 -1.85
CA SER A 133 -0.18 5.14 -2.56
C SER A 133 0.85 4.44 -1.68
N ARG A 134 0.99 4.89 -0.42
CA ARG A 134 1.93 4.33 0.55
C ARG A 134 1.50 4.60 1.99
N LEU A 135 2.06 3.78 2.88
CA LEU A 135 2.08 4.01 4.32
C LEU A 135 3.52 4.29 4.71
N GLU A 136 3.76 5.42 5.36
CA GLU A 136 5.08 5.85 5.81
C GLU A 136 5.06 6.15 7.30
N LYS A 137 6.23 6.19 7.93
CA LYS A 137 6.40 6.63 9.31
C LYS A 137 7.42 7.75 9.36
N PHE A 138 7.04 8.87 9.93
CA PHE A 138 7.92 10.02 10.10
C PHE A 138 8.22 10.26 11.57
N ALA A 139 9.43 10.66 11.89
CA ALA A 139 9.73 11.23 13.20
C ALA A 139 9.08 12.63 13.29
N PRO A 140 8.57 13.06 14.46
CA PRO A 140 7.93 14.38 14.62
C PRO A 140 8.80 15.55 14.16
N GLU A 141 10.11 15.43 14.25
CA GLU A 141 11.10 16.44 13.86
C GLU A 141 11.18 16.65 12.33
N GLN A 142 10.68 15.71 11.56
CA GLN A 142 10.61 15.79 10.08
C GLN A 142 9.43 16.63 9.59
N PHE A 143 8.54 17.02 10.51
CA PHE A 143 7.40 17.87 10.19
C PHE A 143 7.75 19.35 10.36
N GLU A 144 7.64 20.08 9.28
CA GLU A 144 7.86 21.51 9.24
C GLU A 144 6.53 22.25 9.04
N SER A 145 6.55 23.57 9.23
CA SER A 145 5.38 24.42 8.99
C SER A 145 5.71 25.46 7.93
N THR A 146 4.90 25.52 6.89
CA THR A 146 4.99 26.54 5.86
C THR A 146 3.69 27.35 5.87
N GLY A 147 3.73 28.52 6.51
CA GLY A 147 2.52 29.28 6.81
C GLY A 147 1.62 28.53 7.78
N SER A 148 0.37 28.27 7.36
CA SER A 148 -0.62 27.49 8.12
C SER A 148 -0.61 26.00 7.81
N THR A 149 0.23 25.54 6.87
CA THR A 149 0.25 24.18 6.40
C THR A 149 1.43 23.41 7.00
N ARG A 150 1.15 22.24 7.56
CA ARG A 150 2.21 21.28 7.92
C ARG A 150 2.70 20.58 6.68
N VAL A 151 4.00 20.34 6.62
CA VAL A 151 4.65 19.70 5.49
C VAL A 151 5.71 18.72 5.98
N ALA A 152 6.05 17.75 5.14
CA ALA A 152 7.23 16.93 5.32
C ALA A 152 8.02 16.84 4.01
N GLN A 153 9.34 16.72 4.12
CA GLN A 153 10.16 16.40 2.97
C GLN A 153 9.99 14.91 2.63
N TYR A 154 9.49 14.62 1.44
CA TYR A 154 9.26 13.26 0.99
C TYR A 154 9.78 13.07 -0.44
N ARG A 155 10.74 12.16 -0.62
CA ARG A 155 11.36 11.84 -1.93
C ARG A 155 11.90 13.06 -2.70
N GLY A 156 12.46 14.03 -1.99
CA GLY A 156 13.02 15.24 -2.57
C GLY A 156 12.00 16.34 -2.88
N GLU A 157 10.74 16.15 -2.53
CA GLU A 157 9.65 17.11 -2.71
C GLU A 157 9.02 17.49 -1.36
N ILE A 158 8.31 18.62 -1.34
CA ILE A 158 7.55 19.05 -0.17
C ILE A 158 6.15 18.46 -0.27
N MET A 159 5.80 17.57 0.66
CA MET A 159 4.50 16.95 0.76
C MET A 159 3.67 17.66 1.84
N PRO A 160 2.52 18.28 1.49
CA PRO A 160 1.61 18.86 2.46
C PRO A 160 0.94 17.76 3.30
N LEU A 161 0.67 18.08 4.57
CA LEU A 161 0.11 17.14 5.54
C LEU A 161 -1.21 17.66 6.10
N ILE A 162 -2.18 16.76 6.20
CA ILE A 162 -3.42 16.95 6.96
C ILE A 162 -3.23 16.25 8.30
N GLU A 163 -3.29 17.02 9.37
CA GLU A 163 -3.14 16.48 10.72
C GLU A 163 -4.51 16.03 11.25
N MET A 164 -4.76 14.71 11.24
CA MET A 164 -5.92 14.11 11.91
C MET A 164 -5.61 13.75 13.37
N PHE A 165 -4.33 13.74 13.74
CA PHE A 165 -3.86 13.35 15.06
C PHE A 165 -2.86 14.37 15.60
N ALA A 166 -3.07 14.80 16.85
CA ALA A 166 -2.10 15.62 17.57
C ALA A 166 -0.86 14.79 17.90
N GLN A 167 0.33 15.29 17.56
CA GLN A 167 1.64 14.59 17.71
C GLN A 167 2.04 14.30 19.16
N THR A 168 1.16 14.53 20.10
CA THR A 168 1.33 14.21 21.50
C THR A 168 0.45 13.01 21.83
N GLY A 169 1.08 11.91 22.21
CA GLY A 169 0.39 10.72 22.69
C GLY A 169 -0.44 10.98 23.96
N PRO A 170 -1.15 9.98 24.47
CA PRO A 170 -1.85 10.07 25.75
C PRO A 170 -0.88 10.57 26.82
N ASN A 171 -1.30 11.55 27.62
CA ASN A 171 -0.52 12.20 28.68
C ASN A 171 0.61 13.15 28.20
N GLY A 172 0.58 13.66 26.96
CA GLY A 172 1.55 14.64 26.47
C GLY A 172 2.96 14.08 26.22
N VAL A 173 3.09 12.74 26.15
CA VAL A 173 4.36 12.09 25.82
C VAL A 173 4.57 12.21 24.30
N PRO A 174 5.74 12.71 23.83
CA PRO A 174 6.06 12.68 22.41
C PRO A 174 6.02 11.27 21.84
N VAL A 175 5.45 11.10 20.66
CA VAL A 175 5.49 9.82 19.94
C VAL A 175 6.80 9.73 19.16
N ASP A 176 7.44 8.57 19.15
CA ASP A 176 8.69 8.35 18.41
C ASP A 176 8.49 8.46 16.89
N THR A 177 7.36 8.00 16.39
CA THR A 177 7.02 8.08 14.97
C THR A 177 5.52 8.28 14.77
N VAL A 178 5.16 9.01 13.72
CA VAL A 178 3.78 9.28 13.30
C VAL A 178 3.52 8.54 11.99
N PRO A 179 2.53 7.63 11.94
CA PRO A 179 2.11 7.01 10.69
C PRO A 179 1.43 8.03 9.78
N VAL A 180 1.77 7.98 8.49
CA VAL A 180 1.23 8.87 7.46
C VAL A 180 0.72 8.04 6.30
N ILE A 181 -0.55 8.23 5.95
CA ILE A 181 -1.15 7.70 4.74
C ILE A 181 -0.80 8.66 3.60
N VAL A 182 -0.07 8.19 2.60
CA VAL A 182 0.31 8.98 1.44
C VAL A 182 -0.68 8.73 0.31
N TYR A 183 -1.34 9.80 -0.13
CA TYR A 183 -2.16 9.85 -1.31
C TYR A 183 -1.34 10.43 -2.47
N ASP A 184 -1.44 9.83 -3.65
CA ASP A 184 -0.75 10.32 -4.87
C ASP A 184 -1.77 10.34 -6.02
N GLU A 185 -1.88 11.46 -6.68
CA GLU A 185 -2.67 11.61 -7.91
C GLU A 185 -1.87 12.45 -8.91
N ASP A 186 -1.54 11.86 -10.04
CA ASP A 186 -0.76 12.48 -11.13
C ASP A 186 0.61 13.05 -10.65
N GLY A 187 1.27 12.35 -9.73
CA GLY A 187 2.55 12.73 -9.15
C GLY A 187 2.47 13.82 -8.07
N ARG A 188 1.28 14.34 -7.77
CA ARG A 188 1.07 15.23 -6.62
C ARG A 188 0.78 14.39 -5.39
N ARG A 189 1.45 14.70 -4.28
CA ARG A 189 1.36 13.93 -3.05
C ARG A 189 0.84 14.76 -1.90
N ALA A 190 -0.02 14.15 -1.11
CA ALA A 190 -0.48 14.69 0.17
C ALA A 190 -0.45 13.57 1.21
N GLY A 191 -0.12 13.91 2.44
CA GLY A 191 -0.10 12.97 3.56
C GLY A 191 -1.23 13.26 4.55
N VAL A 192 -1.81 12.20 5.11
CA VAL A 192 -2.76 12.27 6.22
C VAL A 192 -2.12 11.59 7.42
N THR A 193 -1.88 12.33 8.50
CA THR A 193 -1.33 11.76 9.74
C THR A 193 -2.43 11.00 10.47
N VAL A 194 -2.09 9.82 10.99
CA VAL A 194 -3.02 8.99 11.77
C VAL A 194 -2.37 8.56 13.07
N ASN A 195 -3.16 8.14 14.05
CA ASN A 195 -2.63 7.72 15.35
C ASN A 195 -1.97 6.34 15.24
N GLU A 196 -2.70 5.35 14.69
CA GLU A 196 -2.23 3.98 14.61
C GLU A 196 -2.85 3.28 13.40
N ILE A 197 -2.06 2.48 12.71
CA ILE A 197 -2.53 1.55 11.69
C ILE A 197 -2.86 0.23 12.40
N LEU A 198 -4.10 -0.25 12.22
CA LEU A 198 -4.58 -1.44 12.92
C LEU A 198 -4.44 -2.69 12.06
N ASP A 199 -5.08 -2.72 10.88
CA ASP A 199 -5.17 -3.93 10.05
C ASP A 199 -5.53 -3.57 8.59
N VAL A 200 -5.43 -4.57 7.71
CA VAL A 200 -5.99 -4.53 6.35
C VAL A 200 -7.00 -5.66 6.22
N VAL A 201 -8.23 -5.32 5.90
CA VAL A 201 -9.34 -6.27 5.80
C VAL A 201 -9.94 -6.29 4.39
N GLU A 202 -10.47 -7.43 3.98
CA GLU A 202 -11.15 -7.59 2.71
C GLU A 202 -12.61 -7.97 2.98
N GLU A 203 -13.52 -7.02 2.76
CA GLU A 203 -14.96 -7.20 3.00
C GLU A 203 -15.82 -6.53 1.92
N ALA A 204 -17.02 -7.06 1.73
CA ALA A 204 -18.07 -6.40 0.98
C ALA A 204 -18.88 -5.53 1.95
N ILE A 205 -18.73 -4.21 1.85
CA ILE A 205 -19.39 -3.29 2.79
C ILE A 205 -20.53 -2.52 2.12
N ARG A 206 -21.46 -2.08 2.96
CA ARG A 206 -22.48 -1.09 2.60
C ARG A 206 -22.26 0.15 3.43
N ILE A 207 -22.04 1.29 2.76
CA ILE A 207 -21.82 2.57 3.43
C ILE A 207 -23.18 3.22 3.70
N ASP A 208 -23.46 3.45 4.97
CA ASP A 208 -24.59 4.28 5.41
C ASP A 208 -24.13 5.76 5.40
N ARG A 209 -24.63 6.51 4.42
CA ARG A 209 -24.28 7.91 4.23
C ARG A 209 -25.05 8.90 5.11
N ARG A 210 -26.00 8.43 5.92
CA ARG A 210 -26.77 9.31 6.83
C ARG A 210 -25.88 10.03 7.83
N ASN A 211 -24.73 9.45 8.15
CA ASN A 211 -23.72 10.00 9.05
C ASN A 211 -22.52 10.61 8.31
N ALA A 212 -22.69 10.99 7.04
CA ALA A 212 -21.64 11.66 6.28
C ALA A 212 -21.38 13.07 6.81
N TYR A 213 -20.12 13.44 6.93
CA TYR A 213 -19.69 14.80 7.28
C TYR A 213 -18.33 15.07 6.62
N ASN A 214 -17.78 16.29 6.77
CA ASN A 214 -16.54 16.66 6.10
C ASN A 214 -15.39 15.67 6.44
N GLY A 215 -14.84 15.04 5.41
CA GLY A 215 -13.80 14.02 5.52
C GLY A 215 -14.30 12.59 5.80
N VAL A 216 -15.63 12.39 5.93
CA VAL A 216 -16.24 11.07 6.17
C VAL A 216 -17.38 10.82 5.20
N LEU A 217 -17.29 9.75 4.40
CA LEU A 217 -18.32 9.33 3.44
C LEU A 217 -19.57 8.76 4.13
N GLY A 218 -19.43 8.26 5.35
CA GLY A 218 -20.48 7.60 6.12
C GLY A 218 -19.89 6.51 7.01
N THR A 219 -20.75 5.59 7.45
CA THR A 219 -20.38 4.48 8.32
C THR A 219 -20.68 3.13 7.66
N ALA A 220 -19.88 2.12 7.98
CA ALA A 220 -20.11 0.74 7.57
C ALA A 220 -19.86 -0.21 8.74
N ILE A 221 -20.32 -1.45 8.64
CA ILE A 221 -19.94 -2.51 9.59
C ILE A 221 -18.77 -3.25 8.98
N ILE A 222 -17.62 -3.21 9.65
CA ILE A 222 -16.38 -3.93 9.28
C ILE A 222 -15.96 -4.76 10.48
N GLN A 223 -15.73 -6.06 10.28
CA GLN A 223 -15.42 -7.02 11.36
C GLN A 223 -16.42 -6.95 12.55
N GLY A 224 -17.72 -6.72 12.24
CA GLY A 224 -18.76 -6.61 13.25
C GLY A 224 -18.76 -5.30 14.07
N ARG A 225 -17.94 -4.31 13.69
CA ARG A 225 -17.84 -2.98 14.34
C ARG A 225 -18.31 -1.87 13.41
N VAL A 226 -18.99 -0.89 13.98
CA VAL A 226 -19.32 0.34 13.24
C VAL A 226 -18.01 1.11 13.02
N THR A 227 -17.70 1.37 11.76
CA THR A 227 -16.46 1.99 11.32
C THR A 227 -16.77 3.15 10.39
N GLU A 228 -16.12 4.28 10.57
CA GLU A 228 -16.24 5.44 9.70
C GLU A 228 -15.41 5.25 8.43
N ILE A 229 -15.98 5.60 7.28
CA ILE A 229 -15.28 5.50 5.99
C ILE A 229 -14.75 6.88 5.62
N MET A 230 -13.43 7.00 5.54
CA MET A 230 -12.77 8.27 5.21
C MET A 230 -12.98 8.66 3.76
N ASP A 231 -13.30 9.92 3.53
CA ASP A 231 -13.22 10.59 2.23
C ASP A 231 -11.88 11.32 2.09
N ILE A 232 -10.83 10.57 1.75
CA ILE A 232 -9.49 11.15 1.63
C ILE A 232 -9.43 12.21 0.54
N ARG A 233 -10.17 12.04 -0.57
CA ARG A 233 -10.18 13.00 -1.67
C ARG A 233 -10.88 14.30 -1.27
N GLY A 234 -12.08 14.20 -0.70
CA GLY A 234 -12.81 15.37 -0.19
C GLY A 234 -12.06 16.09 0.94
N LEU A 235 -11.33 15.32 1.77
CA LEU A 235 -10.48 15.88 2.82
C LEU A 235 -9.33 16.70 2.21
N ILE A 236 -8.62 16.16 1.20
CA ILE A 236 -7.54 16.84 0.51
C ILE A 236 -8.06 18.07 -0.25
N GLU A 237 -9.19 17.97 -0.94
CA GLU A 237 -9.81 19.09 -1.64
C GLU A 237 -10.18 20.23 -0.70
N THR A 238 -10.68 19.91 0.47
CA THR A 238 -11.02 20.91 1.50
C THR A 238 -9.79 21.64 2.05
N HIS A 239 -8.71 20.90 2.34
CA HIS A 239 -7.49 21.47 2.93
C HIS A 239 -6.55 22.06 1.88
N PHE A 240 -6.52 21.49 0.68
CA PHE A 240 -5.62 21.86 -0.41
C PHE A 240 -6.41 22.01 -1.74
N PRO A 241 -7.25 23.05 -1.91
CA PRO A 241 -8.07 23.23 -3.12
C PRO A 241 -7.26 23.24 -4.42
N TRP A 242 -5.99 23.65 -4.35
CA TRP A 242 -5.06 23.67 -5.48
C TRP A 242 -4.61 22.26 -5.91
N PHE A 243 -4.76 21.25 -5.07
CA PHE A 243 -4.25 19.91 -5.32
C PHE A 243 -4.86 19.29 -6.57
N PHE A 244 -6.14 19.49 -6.79
CA PHE A 244 -6.87 19.02 -7.97
C PHE A 244 -7.05 20.10 -9.05
N ALA A 245 -6.61 21.34 -8.80
CA ALA A 245 -6.69 22.43 -9.78
C ALA A 245 -5.69 22.18 -10.92
N GLY A 246 -6.18 21.72 -12.05
CA GLY A 246 -5.40 21.35 -13.23
C GLY A 246 -6.01 20.21 -14.04
N GLN A 247 -7.07 19.58 -13.54
CA GLN A 247 -7.82 18.55 -14.26
C GLN A 247 -9.01 19.09 -15.09
N ALA A 248 -9.19 20.43 -15.14
CA ALA A 248 -10.18 21.08 -15.98
C ALA A 248 -9.50 21.68 -17.21
N ALA A 249 -9.18 20.84 -18.18
CA ALA A 249 -8.90 21.24 -19.57
C ALA A 249 -9.26 20.08 -20.51
#